data_24cc81620b1dfceee846eb426f61b005
#
_entry.id   24cc81620b1dfceee846eb426f61b005
#
_cell.length_a   1.000
_cell.length_b   1.000
_cell.length_c   1.000
_cell.angle_alpha   90.00
_cell.angle_beta   90.00
_cell.angle_gamma   90.00
#
_symmetry.space_group_name_H-M   'P 1'
#
loop_
_entity.id
_entity.type
_entity.pdbx_description
1 polymer ?
#
loop_
_entity_poly.entity_id
_entity_poly.type
_entity_poly.pdbx_seq_one_letter_code
_entity_poly.pdbx_strand_id
1 'polypeptide(L)'
;EAYAGSYAILRAAFKVPPSTAPANFVPFIQIEKIADQARHGDRVAKSAFREAGTAIGNGLARLISLHGKMPVVFTGPGVRFFDLMRPGIDDGLSASLGVQIEGPPEMSASLDEERLVFEGHLNHTMSAIDRDVIAPKIFGQGGAA
;
A
#
# COMPACT_ATOMS: atom_id res chain seq x y z
N GLU A 1 -3.88 6.24 8.92
CA GLU A 1 -4.78 5.20 9.51
C GLU A 1 -6.26 5.59 9.49
N ALA A 2 -6.62 6.85 9.67
CA ALA A 2 -8.02 7.29 9.77
C ALA A 2 -8.88 6.97 8.53
N TYR A 3 -8.27 6.81 7.36
CA TYR A 3 -8.97 6.62 6.07
C TYR A 3 -8.65 5.31 5.36
N ALA A 4 -7.53 4.67 5.68
CA ALA A 4 -7.04 3.51 4.92
C ALA A 4 -6.71 2.27 5.78
N GLY A 5 -6.73 2.39 7.10
CA GLY A 5 -6.38 1.30 8.02
C GLY A 5 -7.59 0.48 8.49
N SER A 6 -7.31 -0.53 9.30
CA SER A 6 -8.35 -1.40 9.90
C SER A 6 -9.41 -0.62 10.68
N TYR A 7 -9.01 0.47 11.33
CA TYR A 7 -9.94 1.38 12.01
C TYR A 7 -10.91 2.06 11.04
N ALA A 8 -10.44 2.47 9.86
CA ALA A 8 -11.30 3.08 8.86
C ALA A 8 -12.38 2.10 8.37
N ILE A 9 -12.03 0.84 8.17
CA ILE A 9 -12.98 -0.21 7.77
C ILE A 9 -14.04 -0.41 8.85
N LEU A 10 -13.63 -0.54 10.13
CA LEU A 10 -14.58 -0.66 11.24
C LEU A 10 -15.51 0.54 11.32
N ARG A 11 -14.95 1.75 11.26
CA ARG A 11 -15.73 2.98 11.34
C ARG A 11 -16.77 3.07 10.23
N ALA A 12 -16.38 2.76 9.00
CA ALA A 12 -17.30 2.77 7.87
C ALA A 12 -18.39 1.70 8.00
N ALA A 13 -18.03 0.48 8.40
CA ALA A 13 -18.97 -0.62 8.58
C ALA A 13 -20.01 -0.33 9.68
N PHE A 14 -19.58 0.28 10.79
CA PHE A 14 -20.46 0.63 11.92
C PHE A 14 -21.01 2.07 11.86
N LYS A 15 -20.75 2.82 10.79
CA LYS A 15 -21.19 4.21 10.59
C LYS A 15 -20.79 5.16 11.74
N VAL A 16 -19.60 4.95 12.29
CA VAL A 16 -19.07 5.80 13.37
C VAL A 16 -18.58 7.13 12.78
N PRO A 17 -18.93 8.29 13.36
CA PRO A 17 -18.52 9.59 12.86
C PRO A 17 -16.99 9.76 12.78
N PRO A 18 -16.48 10.50 11.78
CA PRO A 18 -15.04 10.79 11.66
C PRO A 18 -14.42 11.50 12.86
N SER A 19 -15.22 12.25 13.59
CA SER A 19 -14.81 12.98 14.81
C SER A 19 -14.62 12.09 16.04
N THR A 20 -15.02 10.81 15.96
CA THR A 20 -14.83 9.88 17.07
C THR A 20 -13.35 9.53 17.20
N ALA A 21 -12.81 9.66 18.41
CA ALA A 21 -11.42 9.28 18.66
C ALA A 21 -11.16 7.83 18.26
N PRO A 22 -10.00 7.53 17.64
CA PRO A 22 -9.66 6.17 17.27
C PRO A 22 -9.57 5.28 18.49
N ALA A 23 -10.07 4.06 18.37
CA ALA A 23 -9.90 3.06 19.41
C ALA A 23 -8.40 2.72 19.54
N ASN A 24 -7.90 2.59 20.76
CA ASN A 24 -6.51 2.22 21.04
C ASN A 24 -6.18 0.82 20.50
N PHE A 25 -7.19 0.01 20.25
CA PHE A 25 -7.04 -1.35 19.72
C PHE A 25 -8.21 -1.67 18.78
N VAL A 26 -7.85 -2.16 17.59
CA VAL A 26 -8.80 -2.67 16.60
C VAL A 26 -8.73 -4.19 16.61
N PRO A 27 -9.76 -4.91 17.08
CA PRO A 27 -9.75 -6.36 17.06
C PRO A 27 -9.78 -6.89 15.62
N PHE A 28 -8.71 -7.55 15.21
CA PHE A 28 -8.57 -8.08 13.84
C PHE A 28 -9.69 -9.04 13.46
N ILE A 29 -10.19 -9.82 14.45
CA ILE A 29 -11.31 -10.73 14.26
C ILE A 29 -12.61 -10.02 13.82
N GLN A 30 -12.79 -8.75 14.19
CA GLN A 30 -13.95 -7.98 13.73
C GLN A 30 -13.81 -7.61 12.25
N ILE A 31 -12.59 -7.29 11.81
CA ILE A 31 -12.31 -7.03 10.39
C ILE A 31 -12.57 -8.29 9.56
N GLU A 32 -12.14 -9.45 10.04
CA GLU A 32 -12.40 -10.74 9.37
C GLU A 32 -13.90 -11.00 9.22
N LYS A 33 -14.70 -10.77 10.26
CA LYS A 33 -16.16 -10.90 10.18
C LYS A 33 -16.79 -9.96 9.15
N ILE A 34 -16.34 -8.70 9.10
CA ILE A 34 -16.82 -7.74 8.09
C ILE A 34 -16.39 -8.18 6.69
N ALA A 35 -15.18 -8.72 6.54
CA ALA A 35 -14.70 -9.24 5.26
C ALA A 35 -15.55 -10.43 4.78
N ASP A 36 -15.90 -11.33 5.68
CA ASP A 36 -16.79 -12.45 5.36
C ASP A 36 -18.18 -11.97 4.95
N GLN A 37 -18.76 -10.99 5.65
CA GLN A 37 -20.02 -10.37 5.27
C GLN A 37 -19.92 -9.72 3.87
N ALA A 38 -18.81 -9.02 3.58
CA ALA A 38 -18.57 -8.43 2.26
C ALA A 38 -18.51 -9.50 1.17
N ARG A 39 -17.81 -10.62 1.40
CA ARG A 39 -17.74 -11.76 0.46
C ARG A 39 -19.09 -12.40 0.23
N HIS A 40 -19.96 -12.44 1.24
CA HIS A 40 -21.34 -12.92 1.14
C HIS A 40 -22.33 -11.89 0.58
N GLY A 41 -21.86 -10.72 0.17
CA GLY A 41 -22.68 -9.77 -0.57
C GLY A 41 -23.20 -8.59 0.23
N ASP A 42 -22.86 -8.46 1.52
CA ASP A 42 -23.28 -7.30 2.31
C ASP A 42 -22.75 -6.00 1.70
N ARG A 43 -23.66 -5.07 1.40
CA ARG A 43 -23.33 -3.82 0.71
C ARG A 43 -22.55 -2.86 1.59
N VAL A 44 -22.86 -2.81 2.90
CA VAL A 44 -22.20 -1.89 3.84
C VAL A 44 -20.76 -2.34 4.06
N ALA A 45 -20.57 -3.63 4.26
CA ALA A 45 -19.25 -4.23 4.41
C ALA A 45 -18.40 -4.03 3.13
N LYS A 46 -18.95 -4.27 1.95
CA LYS A 46 -18.27 -4.00 0.67
C LYS A 46 -17.88 -2.54 0.52
N SER A 47 -18.80 -1.60 0.86
CA SER A 47 -18.52 -0.17 0.79
C SER A 47 -17.36 0.22 1.70
N ALA A 48 -17.32 -0.34 2.93
CA ALA A 48 -16.26 -0.05 3.90
C ALA A 48 -14.87 -0.41 3.36
N PHE A 49 -14.72 -1.60 2.76
CA PHE A 49 -13.45 -2.00 2.13
C PHE A 49 -13.13 -1.17 0.89
N ARG A 50 -14.14 -0.86 0.06
CA ARG A 50 -13.94 -0.03 -1.13
C ARG A 50 -13.50 1.39 -0.77
N GLU A 51 -14.10 2.01 0.26
CA GLU A 51 -13.70 3.34 0.74
C GLU A 51 -12.26 3.36 1.25
N ALA A 52 -11.86 2.35 2.03
CA ALA A 52 -10.48 2.18 2.48
C ALA A 52 -9.52 1.99 1.28
N GLY A 53 -9.92 1.17 0.30
CA GLY A 53 -9.19 0.97 -0.93
C GLY A 53 -9.04 2.27 -1.74
N THR A 54 -10.10 3.07 -1.86
CA THR A 54 -10.07 4.37 -2.57
C THR A 54 -9.08 5.34 -1.91
N ALA A 55 -9.04 5.37 -0.58
CA ALA A 55 -8.07 6.20 0.13
C ALA A 55 -6.61 5.77 -0.14
N ILE A 56 -6.35 4.45 -0.19
CA ILE A 56 -5.05 3.88 -0.57
C ILE A 56 -4.72 4.27 -2.02
N GLY A 57 -5.65 4.07 -2.95
CA GLY A 57 -5.48 4.39 -4.37
C GLY A 57 -5.14 5.86 -4.60
N ASN A 58 -5.83 6.77 -3.91
CA ASN A 58 -5.54 8.21 -3.94
C ASN A 58 -4.12 8.52 -3.40
N GLY A 59 -3.69 7.82 -2.34
CA GLY A 59 -2.33 7.96 -1.81
C GLY A 59 -1.27 7.49 -2.82
N LEU A 60 -1.48 6.33 -3.42
CA LEU A 60 -0.61 5.78 -4.46
C LEU A 60 -0.54 6.67 -5.69
N ALA A 61 -1.67 7.22 -6.13
CA ALA A 61 -1.71 8.15 -7.26
C ALA A 61 -0.83 9.39 -7.04
N ARG A 62 -0.77 9.91 -5.81
CA ARG A 62 0.13 11.02 -5.45
C ARG A 62 1.59 10.58 -5.49
N LEU A 63 1.92 9.41 -4.97
CA LEU A 63 3.29 8.88 -5.01
C LEU A 63 3.76 8.66 -6.46
N ILE A 64 2.91 8.09 -7.31
CA ILE A 64 3.21 7.89 -8.73
C ILE A 64 3.41 9.23 -9.44
N SER A 65 2.63 10.25 -9.11
CA SER A 65 2.78 11.59 -9.69
C SER A 65 4.11 12.25 -9.31
N LEU A 66 4.70 11.89 -8.16
CA LEU A 66 5.98 12.43 -7.68
C LEU A 66 7.19 11.64 -8.17
N HIS A 67 7.07 10.33 -8.25
CA HIS A 67 8.20 9.41 -8.48
C HIS A 67 8.13 8.68 -9.83
N GLY A 68 7.05 8.87 -10.59
CA GLY A 68 6.78 8.07 -11.78
C GLY A 68 6.16 6.71 -11.47
N LYS A 69 5.78 5.99 -12.53
CA LYS A 69 5.17 4.66 -12.44
C LYS A 69 6.18 3.64 -11.94
N MET A 70 5.82 2.91 -10.90
CA MET A 70 6.62 1.84 -10.31
C MET A 70 5.74 0.65 -9.90
N PRO A 71 6.26 -0.58 -9.86
CA PRO A 71 5.54 -1.72 -9.30
C PRO A 71 5.22 -1.50 -7.81
N VAL A 72 4.04 -1.93 -7.39
CA VAL A 72 3.55 -1.81 -6.01
C VAL A 72 3.29 -3.18 -5.43
N VAL A 73 3.91 -3.49 -4.30
CA VAL A 73 3.66 -4.73 -3.55
C VAL A 73 2.96 -4.39 -2.26
N PHE A 74 1.78 -4.97 -2.05
CA PHE A 74 1.05 -4.88 -0.79
C PHE A 74 1.48 -6.01 0.13
N THR A 75 1.77 -5.69 1.39
CA THR A 75 2.16 -6.66 2.40
C THR A 75 1.57 -6.31 3.76
N GLY A 76 1.77 -7.19 4.74
CA GLY A 76 1.25 -7.01 6.09
C GLY A 76 -0.13 -7.64 6.32
N PRO A 77 -0.68 -7.53 7.54
CA PRO A 77 -1.92 -8.24 7.93
C PRO A 77 -3.14 -7.91 7.07
N GLY A 78 -3.20 -6.68 6.53
CA GLY A 78 -4.30 -6.20 5.70
C GLY A 78 -4.37 -6.84 4.31
N VAL A 79 -3.29 -7.47 3.86
CA VAL A 79 -3.22 -8.07 2.52
C VAL A 79 -4.23 -9.19 2.30
N ARG A 80 -4.69 -9.83 3.37
CA ARG A 80 -5.75 -10.86 3.33
C ARG A 80 -7.08 -10.34 2.80
N PHE A 81 -7.25 -9.02 2.78
CA PHE A 81 -8.47 -8.34 2.32
C PHE A 81 -8.22 -7.55 1.03
N PHE A 82 -7.09 -7.81 0.37
CA PHE A 82 -6.69 -7.10 -0.85
C PHE A 82 -7.76 -7.25 -1.95
N ASP A 83 -8.35 -8.44 -2.06
CA ASP A 83 -9.46 -8.74 -2.99
C ASP A 83 -10.65 -7.78 -2.82
N LEU A 84 -11.00 -7.45 -1.57
CA LEU A 84 -12.10 -6.55 -1.24
C LEU A 84 -11.74 -5.06 -1.43
N MET A 85 -10.47 -4.70 -1.22
CA MET A 85 -9.99 -3.33 -1.37
C MET A 85 -9.61 -2.98 -2.80
N ARG A 86 -9.23 -3.97 -3.62
CA ARG A 86 -8.72 -3.77 -4.97
C ARG A 86 -9.61 -2.90 -5.86
N PRO A 87 -10.93 -3.08 -5.92
CA PRO A 87 -11.79 -2.20 -6.72
C PRO A 87 -11.72 -0.73 -6.30
N GLY A 88 -11.65 -0.47 -4.99
CA GLY A 88 -11.48 0.89 -4.47
C GLY A 88 -10.10 1.47 -4.80
N ILE A 89 -9.04 0.67 -4.72
CA ILE A 89 -7.68 1.10 -5.10
C ILE A 89 -7.66 1.52 -6.57
N ASP A 90 -8.27 0.73 -7.45
CA ASP A 90 -8.37 1.04 -8.87
C ASP A 90 -9.18 2.34 -9.11
N ASP A 91 -10.28 2.55 -8.37
CA ASP A 91 -11.06 3.80 -8.41
C ASP A 91 -10.19 5.02 -8.02
N GLY A 92 -9.46 4.91 -6.91
CA GLY A 92 -8.60 6.01 -6.43
C GLY A 92 -7.45 6.32 -7.37
N LEU A 93 -6.83 5.31 -7.96
CA LEU A 93 -5.78 5.46 -8.97
C LEU A 93 -6.30 6.12 -10.24
N SER A 94 -7.47 5.70 -10.73
CA SER A 94 -8.06 6.20 -11.98
C SER A 94 -8.44 7.68 -11.94
N ALA A 95 -8.58 8.25 -10.75
CA ALA A 95 -8.82 9.68 -10.57
C ALA A 95 -7.58 10.55 -10.90
N SER A 96 -6.38 9.96 -11.00
CA SER A 96 -5.15 10.67 -11.31
C SER A 96 -4.90 10.77 -12.82
N LEU A 97 -4.62 11.98 -13.30
CA LEU A 97 -4.28 12.20 -14.70
C LEU A 97 -3.01 11.43 -15.12
N GLY A 98 -1.99 11.36 -14.26
CA GLY A 98 -0.76 10.61 -14.53
C GLY A 98 -1.06 9.12 -14.77
N VAL A 99 -1.91 8.53 -13.94
CA VAL A 99 -2.34 7.13 -14.11
C VAL A 99 -3.19 6.94 -15.38
N GLN A 100 -4.00 7.93 -15.76
CA GLN A 100 -4.79 7.88 -17.00
C GLN A 100 -3.89 7.88 -18.25
N ILE A 101 -2.77 8.60 -18.22
CA ILE A 101 -1.83 8.71 -19.34
C ILE A 101 -0.89 7.49 -19.41
N GLU A 102 -0.29 7.10 -18.28
CA GLU A 102 0.73 6.06 -18.23
C GLU A 102 0.16 4.65 -17.97
N GLY A 103 -1.12 4.57 -17.65
CA GLY A 103 -1.79 3.37 -17.18
C GLY A 103 -1.50 3.05 -15.72
N PRO A 104 -2.31 2.17 -15.10
CA PRO A 104 -2.14 1.79 -13.70
C PRO A 104 -0.79 1.08 -13.47
N PRO A 105 -0.24 1.17 -12.26
CA PRO A 105 0.95 0.41 -11.89
C PRO A 105 0.65 -1.09 -11.84
N GLU A 106 1.68 -1.90 -12.02
CA GLU A 106 1.60 -3.31 -11.68
C GLU A 106 1.43 -3.45 -10.16
N MET A 107 0.41 -4.18 -9.73
CA MET A 107 0.09 -4.35 -8.31
C MET A 107 0.02 -5.83 -7.95
N SER A 108 0.74 -6.20 -6.93
CA SER A 108 0.74 -7.55 -6.35
C SER A 108 0.52 -7.52 -4.85
N ALA A 109 0.15 -8.66 -4.28
CA ALA A 109 -0.04 -8.84 -2.85
C ALA A 109 0.80 -10.02 -2.38
N SER A 110 1.51 -9.87 -1.26
CA SER A 110 2.36 -10.90 -0.67
C SER A 110 2.11 -11.04 0.82
N LEU A 111 1.96 -12.27 1.29
CA LEU A 111 1.88 -12.59 2.72
C LEU A 111 3.27 -12.76 3.34
N ASP A 112 4.32 -12.84 2.53
CA ASP A 112 5.71 -13.05 2.95
C ASP A 112 6.41 -11.70 3.19
N GLU A 113 5.98 -11.02 4.25
CA GLU A 113 6.50 -9.71 4.64
C GLU A 113 7.98 -9.80 5.06
N GLU A 114 8.35 -10.82 5.82
CA GLU A 114 9.70 -10.98 6.33
C GLU A 114 10.72 -11.10 5.20
N ARG A 115 10.42 -11.89 4.18
CA ARG A 115 11.29 -12.03 3.01
C ARG A 115 11.41 -10.70 2.25
N LEU A 116 10.31 -10.00 2.03
CA LEU A 116 10.33 -8.73 1.31
C LEU A 116 11.14 -7.66 2.03
N VAL A 117 11.00 -7.58 3.35
CA VAL A 117 11.78 -6.67 4.19
C VAL A 117 13.27 -7.04 4.15
N PHE A 118 13.59 -8.33 4.29
CA PHE A 118 14.96 -8.81 4.21
C PHE A 118 15.62 -8.51 2.84
N GLU A 119 14.94 -8.86 1.75
CA GLU A 119 15.42 -8.57 0.38
C GLU A 119 15.61 -7.06 0.15
N GLY A 120 14.68 -6.24 0.64
CA GLY A 120 14.79 -4.78 0.56
C GLY A 120 16.01 -4.24 1.30
N HIS A 121 16.27 -4.69 2.52
CA HIS A 121 17.45 -4.31 3.29
C HIS A 121 18.74 -4.80 2.63
N LEU A 122 18.76 -6.03 2.13
CA LEU A 122 19.93 -6.57 1.43
C LEU A 122 20.26 -5.73 0.20
N ASN A 123 19.28 -5.47 -0.66
CA ASN A 123 19.46 -4.66 -1.86
C ASN A 123 19.92 -3.23 -1.54
N HIS A 124 19.35 -2.61 -0.51
CA HIS A 124 19.76 -1.28 -0.06
C HIS A 124 21.23 -1.27 0.41
N THR A 125 21.61 -2.25 1.22
CA THR A 125 22.99 -2.39 1.73
C THR A 125 23.99 -2.64 0.60
N MET A 126 23.67 -3.54 -0.34
CA MET A 126 24.52 -3.80 -1.50
C MET A 126 24.70 -2.56 -2.37
N SER A 127 23.60 -1.83 -2.65
CA SER A 127 23.66 -0.57 -3.41
C SER A 127 24.50 0.51 -2.71
N ALA A 128 24.45 0.58 -1.37
CA ALA A 128 25.30 1.50 -0.62
C ALA A 128 26.79 1.11 -0.71
N ILE A 129 27.11 -0.18 -0.61
CA ILE A 129 28.49 -0.68 -0.78
C ILE A 129 29.01 -0.36 -2.20
N ASP A 130 28.21 -0.62 -3.23
CA ASP A 130 28.61 -0.33 -4.60
C ASP A 130 28.89 1.16 -4.81
N ARG A 131 28.02 2.03 -4.30
CA ARG A 131 28.16 3.48 -4.43
C ARG A 131 29.31 4.04 -3.61
N ASP A 132 29.42 3.64 -2.34
CA ASP A 132 30.28 4.33 -1.39
C ASP A 132 31.67 3.68 -1.26
N VAL A 133 31.81 2.40 -1.63
CA VAL A 133 33.05 1.64 -1.48
C VAL A 133 33.68 1.27 -2.84
N ILE A 134 32.90 0.80 -3.80
CA ILE A 134 33.41 0.27 -5.06
C ILE A 134 33.57 1.39 -6.10
N ALA A 135 32.56 2.22 -6.32
CA ALA A 135 32.61 3.28 -7.34
C ALA A 135 33.78 4.27 -7.15
N PRO A 136 34.09 4.77 -5.95
CA PRO A 136 35.24 5.65 -5.75
C PRO A 136 36.59 5.00 -6.10
N LYS A 137 36.73 3.68 -5.88
CA LYS A 137 37.98 2.95 -6.19
C LYS A 137 38.19 2.76 -7.69
N ILE A 138 37.11 2.64 -8.45
CA ILE A 138 37.19 2.44 -9.90
C ILE A 138 37.49 3.77 -10.62
N PHE A 139 36.90 4.87 -10.16
CA PHE A 139 37.02 6.19 -10.81
C PHE A 139 38.13 7.08 -10.22
N GLY A 140 38.65 6.75 -9.04
CA GLY A 140 39.68 7.54 -8.33
C GLY A 140 41.13 7.26 -8.76
N GLN A 141 41.42 6.27 -9.59
CA GLN A 141 42.78 5.94 -10.04
C GLN A 141 43.19 6.53 -11.42
N GLY A 142 42.37 7.42 -11.97
CA GLY A 142 42.63 8.03 -13.31
C GLY A 142 43.22 9.45 -13.31
N GLY A 143 43.78 9.94 -12.21
CA GLY A 143 44.20 11.34 -12.11
C GLY A 143 45.52 11.57 -11.40
N ALA A 144 46.62 10.93 -11.86
CA ALA A 144 47.97 11.34 -11.49
C ALA A 144 48.95 10.88 -12.60
N ALA A 145 49.08 11.69 -13.63
CA ALA A 145 50.22 11.72 -14.52
C ALA A 145 50.39 13.15 -15.07
#